data_1a8a34b368591640a40e086b272856f6
#
_entry.id   1a8a34b368591640a40e086b272856f6
#
_cell.length_a   1.000
_cell.length_b   1.000
_cell.length_c   1.000
_cell.angle_alpha   90.00
_cell.angle_beta   90.00
_cell.angle_gamma   90.00
#
_symmetry.space_group_name_H-M   'P 1'
#
loop_
_entity.id
_entity.type
_entity.pdbx_description
1 polymer ?
#
loop_
_entity_poly.entity_id
_entity_poly.type
_entity_poly.pdbx_seq_one_letter_code
_entity_poly.pdbx_strand_id
1 'polypeptide(L)'
;MQEDFSHPPSARFREIKGVVCLALSLFLFLCLFSFSPDDPSPMKFIGDPSSTRNWTGIVGSHAAGWMIFLLGLASFLLPAASLALAFQFFRRPDFGLKIQRVTGFLFLTLACAALFDALIPGGVTVYKTTFPSGGVIGAGLVRFLQGYFNPVGTFILLIVWMMVALFFTVEFSLVSATERFSQSVRIGLSAAWGRIVSFCSGWWTRLKTEKNPPPVIEDA
;
A
#
# COMPACT_ATOMS: atom_id res chain seq x y z
N MET A 1 -45.23 9.16 2.43
CA MET A 1 -44.47 10.13 1.61
C MET A 1 -43.25 10.54 2.46
N GLN A 2 -42.22 9.72 2.45
CA GLN A 2 -40.93 10.01 3.12
C GLN A 2 -40.00 10.45 2.03
N GLU A 3 -39.73 11.75 1.94
CA GLU A 3 -38.68 12.29 1.08
C GLU A 3 -37.33 11.98 1.72
N ASP A 4 -36.61 11.06 1.09
CA ASP A 4 -35.24 10.71 1.40
C ASP A 4 -34.32 11.86 0.95
N PHE A 5 -34.04 12.80 1.88
CA PHE A 5 -33.11 13.92 1.66
C PHE A 5 -31.64 13.47 1.77
N SER A 6 -31.26 12.40 1.12
CA SER A 6 -29.84 12.07 0.92
C SER A 6 -29.30 12.85 -0.29
N HIS A 7 -29.14 14.17 -0.13
CA HIS A 7 -28.35 14.93 -1.10
C HIS A 7 -26.91 14.44 -1.10
N PRO A 8 -26.34 14.09 -2.27
CA PRO A 8 -24.93 13.74 -2.34
C PRO A 8 -24.11 14.93 -1.78
N PRO A 9 -23.07 14.67 -0.96
CA PRO A 9 -22.27 15.73 -0.39
C PRO A 9 -21.76 16.63 -1.50
N SER A 10 -21.94 17.94 -1.35
CA SER A 10 -21.57 18.91 -2.37
C SER A 10 -20.10 18.69 -2.79
N ALA A 11 -19.76 18.90 -4.06
CA ALA A 11 -18.40 18.68 -4.58
C ALA A 11 -17.34 19.34 -3.71
N ARG A 12 -17.63 20.53 -3.15
CA ARG A 12 -16.77 21.28 -2.23
C ARG A 12 -16.44 20.52 -0.95
N PHE A 13 -17.40 19.85 -0.31
CA PHE A 13 -17.14 19.06 0.91
C PHE A 13 -16.21 17.88 0.66
N ARG A 14 -16.28 17.28 -0.52
CA ARG A 14 -15.42 16.19 -0.92
C ARG A 14 -14.00 16.66 -1.15
N GLU A 15 -13.82 17.78 -1.85
CA GLU A 15 -12.52 18.41 -2.06
C GLU A 15 -11.85 18.78 -0.74
N ILE A 16 -12.61 19.39 0.19
CA ILE A 16 -12.13 19.69 1.54
C ILE A 16 -11.64 18.43 2.25
N LYS A 17 -12.42 17.33 2.23
CA LYS A 17 -12.00 16.05 2.82
C LYS A 17 -10.71 15.52 2.17
N GLY A 18 -10.58 15.64 0.84
CA GLY A 18 -9.38 15.25 0.11
C GLY A 18 -8.15 16.05 0.54
N VAL A 19 -8.28 17.38 0.63
CA VAL A 19 -7.20 18.28 1.07
C VAL A 19 -6.81 17.99 2.53
N VAL A 20 -7.77 17.79 3.43
CA VAL A 20 -7.51 17.45 4.84
C VAL A 20 -6.77 16.12 4.96
N CYS A 21 -7.20 15.09 4.20
CA CYS A 21 -6.51 13.80 4.20
C CYS A 21 -5.08 13.92 3.63
N LEU A 22 -4.87 14.75 2.60
CA LEU A 22 -3.55 14.98 2.04
C LEU A 22 -2.64 15.69 3.05
N ALA A 23 -3.13 16.74 3.71
CA ALA A 23 -2.40 17.46 4.75
C ALA A 23 -2.06 16.54 5.93
N LEU A 24 -3.02 15.71 6.36
CA LEU A 24 -2.81 14.72 7.42
C LEU A 24 -1.77 13.68 7.02
N SER A 25 -1.82 13.17 5.77
CA SER A 25 -0.81 12.25 5.26
C SER A 25 0.59 12.83 5.31
N LEU A 26 0.76 14.06 4.82
CA LEU A 26 2.05 14.76 4.83
C LEU A 26 2.54 14.99 6.27
N PHE A 27 1.66 15.44 7.15
CA PHE A 27 1.98 15.66 8.57
C PHE A 27 2.45 14.35 9.24
N LEU A 28 1.68 13.26 9.12
CA LEU A 28 2.03 11.96 9.70
C LEU A 28 3.33 11.40 9.11
N PHE A 29 3.53 11.56 7.80
CA PHE A 29 4.76 11.12 7.15
C PHE A 29 5.97 11.88 7.69
N LEU A 30 5.90 13.22 7.80
CA LEU A 30 6.97 14.02 8.35
C LEU A 30 7.24 13.72 9.83
N CYS A 31 6.18 13.47 10.63
CA CYS A 31 6.33 13.05 12.01
C CYS A 31 7.16 11.77 12.14
N LEU A 32 6.80 10.74 11.35
CA LEU A 32 7.46 9.42 11.39
C LEU A 32 8.85 9.45 10.78
N PHE A 33 9.03 10.18 9.67
CA PHE A 33 10.30 10.28 8.97
C PHE A 33 11.38 11.00 9.80
N SER A 34 10.97 12.03 10.53
CA SER A 34 11.87 12.80 11.41
C SER A 34 11.85 12.33 12.86
N PHE A 35 11.36 11.11 13.12
CA PHE A 35 11.31 10.55 14.47
C PHE A 35 12.71 10.43 15.08
N SER A 36 12.85 10.95 16.30
CA SER A 36 14.05 10.77 17.12
C SER A 36 13.66 10.21 18.49
N PRO A 37 14.36 9.14 18.96
CA PRO A 37 14.10 8.59 20.29
C PRO A 37 14.44 9.56 21.43
N ASP A 38 15.27 10.58 21.17
CA ASP A 38 15.68 11.57 22.13
C ASP A 38 14.64 12.66 22.37
N ASP A 39 13.69 12.80 21.45
CA ASP A 39 12.62 13.79 21.54
C ASP A 39 11.63 13.46 22.66
N PRO A 40 10.95 14.48 23.24
CA PRO A 40 9.85 14.27 24.15
C PRO A 40 8.80 13.34 23.55
N SER A 41 8.55 12.23 24.20
CA SER A 41 7.60 11.21 23.73
C SER A 41 7.00 10.48 24.93
N PRO A 42 5.92 9.69 24.76
CA PRO A 42 5.34 8.93 25.87
C PRO A 42 6.31 7.99 26.56
N MET A 43 7.39 7.63 25.90
CA MET A 43 8.45 6.75 26.45
C MET A 43 9.55 7.54 27.18
N LYS A 44 9.64 8.85 26.95
CA LYS A 44 10.67 9.71 27.54
C LYS A 44 10.05 11.00 28.01
N PHE A 45 9.57 11.00 29.26
CA PHE A 45 8.95 12.17 29.92
C PHE A 45 9.95 13.28 30.30
N ILE A 46 11.26 13.04 30.16
CA ILE A 46 12.31 13.96 30.58
C ILE A 46 13.06 14.42 29.33
N GLY A 47 12.54 15.42 28.66
CA GLY A 47 13.19 16.13 27.55
C GLY A 47 12.87 17.60 27.65
N ASP A 48 13.84 18.46 27.40
CA ASP A 48 13.61 19.89 27.24
C ASP A 48 12.79 20.11 25.96
N PRO A 49 11.58 20.68 26.04
CA PRO A 49 10.74 20.94 24.86
C PRO A 49 11.44 21.79 23.80
N SER A 50 12.44 22.58 24.20
CA SER A 50 13.22 23.45 23.31
C SER A 50 14.20 22.70 22.40
N SER A 51 14.46 21.41 22.66
CA SER A 51 15.44 20.60 21.93
C SER A 51 14.85 19.56 20.98
N THR A 52 13.56 19.69 20.63
CA THR A 52 12.87 18.74 19.74
C THR A 52 13.45 18.74 18.32
N ARG A 53 13.92 17.58 17.87
CA ARG A 53 14.48 17.38 16.52
C ARG A 53 13.43 17.04 15.46
N ASN A 54 12.25 16.63 15.90
CA ASN A 54 11.16 16.29 15.00
C ASN A 54 10.71 17.52 14.20
N TRP A 55 10.63 17.41 12.88
CA TRP A 55 10.29 18.51 11.98
C TRP A 55 8.89 19.09 12.21
N THR A 56 8.01 18.32 12.81
CA THR A 56 6.65 18.75 13.16
C THR A 56 6.51 19.18 14.62
N GLY A 57 7.64 19.37 15.29
CA GLY A 57 7.71 19.86 16.67
C GLY A 57 7.23 18.84 17.71
N ILE A 58 6.88 19.35 18.90
CA ILE A 58 6.49 18.52 20.05
C ILE A 58 5.26 17.64 19.74
N VAL A 59 4.28 18.18 19.04
CA VAL A 59 3.06 17.42 18.67
C VAL A 59 3.44 16.23 17.79
N GLY A 60 4.32 16.44 16.81
CA GLY A 60 4.79 15.38 15.93
C GLY A 60 5.65 14.35 16.63
N SER A 61 6.52 14.75 17.55
CA SER A 61 7.35 13.81 18.31
C SER A 61 6.48 12.88 19.19
N HIS A 62 5.45 13.40 19.84
CA HIS A 62 4.49 12.58 20.60
C HIS A 62 3.68 11.66 19.69
N ALA A 63 3.16 12.19 18.57
CA ALA A 63 2.41 11.39 17.61
C ALA A 63 3.26 10.25 17.04
N ALA A 64 4.48 10.54 16.58
CA ALA A 64 5.41 9.53 16.06
C ALA A 64 5.80 8.53 17.16
N GLY A 65 6.09 9.02 18.37
CA GLY A 65 6.41 8.18 19.50
C GLY A 65 5.32 7.15 19.81
N TRP A 66 4.05 7.57 19.90
CA TRP A 66 2.93 6.65 20.08
C TRP A 66 2.75 5.67 18.93
N MET A 67 2.83 6.14 17.69
CA MET A 67 2.66 5.29 16.52
C MET A 67 3.76 4.22 16.44
N ILE A 68 5.03 4.60 16.63
CA ILE A 68 6.16 3.66 16.60
C ILE A 68 6.12 2.73 17.82
N PHE A 69 5.80 3.24 19.00
CA PHE A 69 5.66 2.41 20.19
C PHE A 69 4.61 1.32 20.03
N LEU A 70 3.42 1.67 19.51
CA LEU A 70 2.32 0.72 19.37
C LEU A 70 2.47 -0.21 18.17
N LEU A 71 2.84 0.33 17.01
CA LEU A 71 2.76 -0.36 15.72
C LEU A 71 4.13 -0.60 15.06
N GLY A 72 5.21 -0.01 15.59
CA GLY A 72 6.53 -0.12 14.99
C GLY A 72 6.56 0.38 13.54
N LEU A 73 7.17 -0.39 12.64
CA LEU A 73 7.24 -0.08 11.21
C LEU A 73 5.87 -0.03 10.52
N ALA A 74 4.87 -0.74 11.05
CA ALA A 74 3.52 -0.70 10.48
C ALA A 74 2.84 0.68 10.63
N SER A 75 3.37 1.57 11.48
CA SER A 75 2.90 2.95 11.59
C SER A 75 2.94 3.73 10.27
N PHE A 76 3.86 3.40 9.36
CA PHE A 76 3.94 4.01 8.03
C PHE A 76 2.73 3.70 7.13
N LEU A 77 1.93 2.70 7.46
CA LEU A 77 0.66 2.45 6.77
C LEU A 77 -0.37 3.57 7.02
N LEU A 78 -0.28 4.29 8.13
CA LEU A 78 -1.22 5.36 8.47
C LEU A 78 -1.13 6.56 7.50
N PRO A 79 0.06 7.16 7.25
CA PRO A 79 0.19 8.19 6.21
C PRO A 79 -0.13 7.65 4.81
N ALA A 80 0.25 6.41 4.49
CA ALA A 80 -0.07 5.80 3.20
C ALA A 80 -1.59 5.64 2.99
N ALA A 81 -2.32 5.21 4.01
CA ALA A 81 -3.78 5.12 3.96
C ALA A 81 -4.44 6.49 3.82
N SER A 82 -3.97 7.49 4.58
CA SER A 82 -4.48 8.86 4.48
C SER A 82 -4.25 9.43 3.08
N LEU A 83 -3.11 9.17 2.46
CA LEU A 83 -2.82 9.54 1.08
C LEU A 83 -3.76 8.84 0.09
N ALA A 84 -3.96 7.54 0.26
CA ALA A 84 -4.88 6.76 -0.57
C ALA A 84 -6.32 7.28 -0.48
N LEU A 85 -6.77 7.67 0.74
CA LEU A 85 -8.07 8.30 0.96
C LEU A 85 -8.17 9.66 0.26
N ALA A 86 -7.13 10.50 0.34
CA ALA A 86 -7.10 11.77 -0.38
C ALA A 86 -7.31 11.58 -1.88
N PHE A 87 -6.56 10.65 -2.50
CA PHE A 87 -6.73 10.32 -3.92
C PHE A 87 -8.13 9.78 -4.25
N GLN A 88 -8.75 8.99 -3.36
CA GLN A 88 -10.09 8.48 -3.60
C GLN A 88 -11.14 9.59 -3.53
N PHE A 89 -11.02 10.54 -2.59
CA PHE A 89 -11.90 11.70 -2.51
C PHE A 89 -11.81 12.60 -3.75
N PHE A 90 -10.63 12.75 -4.35
CA PHE A 90 -10.47 13.53 -5.58
C PHE A 90 -10.99 12.80 -6.83
N ARG A 91 -10.80 11.47 -6.90
CA ARG A 91 -11.10 10.71 -8.13
C ARG A 91 -12.54 10.19 -8.23
N ARG A 92 -13.20 9.89 -7.11
CA ARG A 92 -14.50 9.22 -7.11
C ARG A 92 -15.57 10.11 -6.47
N PRO A 93 -16.59 10.57 -7.26
CA PRO A 93 -17.67 11.41 -6.73
C PRO A 93 -18.47 10.72 -5.64
N ASP A 94 -18.70 9.42 -5.75
CA ASP A 94 -19.54 8.65 -4.84
C ASP A 94 -18.74 7.92 -3.76
N PHE A 95 -17.49 8.38 -3.47
CA PHE A 95 -16.66 7.72 -2.48
C PHE A 95 -17.17 7.98 -1.07
N GLY A 96 -17.60 6.92 -0.39
CA GLY A 96 -17.93 6.88 1.03
C GLY A 96 -16.99 5.95 1.80
N LEU A 97 -16.63 6.35 3.01
CA LEU A 97 -15.91 5.49 3.93
C LEU A 97 -16.89 4.43 4.47
N LYS A 98 -16.78 3.21 3.95
CA LYS A 98 -17.52 2.06 4.48
C LYS A 98 -16.79 1.51 5.71
N ILE A 99 -17.54 1.18 6.76
CA ILE A 99 -16.99 0.62 8.00
C ILE A 99 -16.11 -0.62 7.73
N GLN A 100 -16.49 -1.44 6.77
CA GLN A 100 -15.73 -2.62 6.34
C GLN A 100 -14.29 -2.28 5.92
N ARG A 101 -14.07 -1.16 5.20
CA ARG A 101 -12.74 -0.72 4.80
C ARG A 101 -11.90 -0.26 5.98
N VAL A 102 -12.53 0.47 6.90
CA VAL A 102 -11.83 0.94 8.12
C VAL A 102 -11.42 -0.25 8.97
N THR A 103 -12.34 -1.20 9.17
CA THR A 103 -12.05 -2.43 9.91
C THR A 103 -10.98 -3.26 9.20
N GLY A 104 -11.09 -3.45 7.87
CA GLY A 104 -10.08 -4.14 7.08
C GLY A 104 -8.71 -3.50 7.19
N PHE A 105 -8.63 -2.17 7.11
CA PHE A 105 -7.37 -1.45 7.27
C PHE A 105 -6.78 -1.62 8.68
N LEU A 106 -7.62 -1.61 9.72
CA LEU A 106 -7.17 -1.86 11.09
C LEU A 106 -6.59 -3.29 11.21
N PHE A 107 -7.29 -4.30 10.70
CA PHE A 107 -6.81 -5.69 10.68
C PHE A 107 -5.52 -5.83 9.87
N LEU A 108 -5.40 -5.11 8.75
CA LEU A 108 -4.19 -5.09 7.92
C LEU A 108 -3.01 -4.50 8.69
N THR A 109 -3.22 -3.39 9.37
CA THR A 109 -2.17 -2.73 10.16
C THR A 109 -1.68 -3.63 11.29
N LEU A 110 -2.59 -4.32 11.99
CA LEU A 110 -2.24 -5.30 13.03
C LEU A 110 -1.49 -6.50 12.46
N ALA A 111 -1.93 -7.04 11.33
CA ALA A 111 -1.25 -8.14 10.64
C ALA A 111 0.17 -7.74 10.20
N CYS A 112 0.33 -6.54 9.62
CA CYS A 112 1.64 -6.02 9.23
C CYS A 112 2.54 -5.79 10.46
N ALA A 113 2.03 -5.25 11.56
CA ALA A 113 2.78 -5.08 12.79
C ALA A 113 3.32 -6.42 13.30
N ALA A 114 2.46 -7.44 13.40
CA ALA A 114 2.87 -8.77 13.80
C ALA A 114 3.86 -9.40 12.80
N LEU A 115 3.65 -9.22 11.51
CA LEU A 115 4.54 -9.75 10.48
C LEU A 115 5.92 -9.11 10.53
N PHE A 116 6.03 -7.79 10.71
CA PHE A 116 7.32 -7.12 10.88
C PHE A 116 8.06 -7.63 12.10
N ASP A 117 7.37 -7.83 13.23
CA ASP A 117 8.00 -8.38 14.44
C ASP A 117 8.49 -9.82 14.24
N ALA A 118 7.71 -10.64 13.55
CA ALA A 118 8.09 -12.02 13.23
C ALA A 118 9.27 -12.12 12.25
N LEU A 119 9.38 -11.17 11.30
CA LEU A 119 10.46 -11.11 10.30
C LEU A 119 11.75 -10.51 10.87
N ILE A 120 11.64 -9.56 11.79
CA ILE A 120 12.79 -8.83 12.37
C ILE A 120 12.75 -8.97 13.90
N PRO A 121 13.02 -10.16 14.44
CA PRO A 121 12.88 -10.44 15.88
C PRO A 121 13.85 -9.64 16.76
N GLY A 122 14.94 -9.09 16.19
CA GLY A 122 15.89 -8.22 16.89
C GLY A 122 15.42 -6.78 17.06
N GLY A 123 14.27 -6.43 16.48
CA GLY A 123 13.79 -5.05 16.45
C GLY A 123 14.58 -4.15 15.50
N VAL A 124 14.18 -2.88 15.46
CA VAL A 124 14.83 -1.84 14.65
C VAL A 124 15.56 -0.88 15.55
N THR A 125 16.84 -0.66 15.26
CA THR A 125 17.68 0.29 16.00
C THR A 125 17.70 1.63 15.30
N VAL A 126 17.19 2.65 15.98
CA VAL A 126 17.24 4.04 15.52
C VAL A 126 18.09 4.82 16.51
N TYR A 127 19.20 5.45 16.03
CA TYR A 127 20.22 6.17 16.81
C TYR A 127 20.77 5.33 17.96
N LYS A 128 20.65 4.62 18.66
CA LYS A 128 21.13 3.80 19.79
C LYS A 128 20.00 3.15 20.59
N THR A 129 18.77 3.39 20.19
CA THR A 129 17.59 2.82 20.86
C THR A 129 16.97 1.77 19.95
N THR A 130 16.76 0.56 20.49
CA THR A 130 16.14 -0.54 19.75
C THR A 130 14.66 -0.63 20.14
N PHE A 131 13.79 -0.65 19.13
CA PHE A 131 12.35 -0.80 19.29
C PHE A 131 11.90 -2.11 18.65
N PRO A 132 10.84 -2.76 19.20
CA PRO A 132 10.23 -3.88 18.50
C PRO A 132 9.78 -3.45 17.10
N SER A 133 10.12 -4.22 16.10
CA SER A 133 9.82 -3.87 14.69
C SER A 133 8.31 -3.76 14.41
N GLY A 134 7.49 -4.56 15.10
CA GLY A 134 6.03 -4.48 15.08
C GLY A 134 5.43 -3.64 16.22
N GLY A 135 6.25 -2.94 17.00
CA GLY A 135 5.81 -2.26 18.21
C GLY A 135 5.31 -3.21 19.29
N VAL A 136 4.74 -2.66 20.35
CA VAL A 136 4.23 -3.48 21.47
C VAL A 136 3.09 -4.39 21.01
N ILE A 137 2.23 -3.92 20.12
CA ILE A 137 1.09 -4.70 19.63
C ILE A 137 1.57 -5.86 18.76
N GLY A 138 2.46 -5.62 17.79
CA GLY A 138 3.01 -6.67 16.94
C GLY A 138 3.77 -7.72 17.73
N ALA A 139 4.66 -7.30 18.63
CA ALA A 139 5.42 -8.18 19.50
C ALA A 139 4.50 -9.00 20.43
N GLY A 140 3.44 -8.37 20.98
CA GLY A 140 2.45 -9.07 21.80
C GLY A 140 1.69 -10.14 21.02
N LEU A 141 1.25 -9.81 19.80
CA LEU A 141 0.55 -10.76 18.91
C LEU A 141 1.45 -11.93 18.52
N VAL A 142 2.70 -11.67 18.15
CA VAL A 142 3.66 -12.73 17.78
C VAL A 142 3.92 -13.65 18.97
N ARG A 143 4.18 -13.10 20.16
CA ARG A 143 4.39 -13.90 21.38
C ARG A 143 3.15 -14.75 21.71
N PHE A 144 1.97 -14.17 21.60
CA PHE A 144 0.72 -14.88 21.83
C PHE A 144 0.56 -16.03 20.83
N LEU A 145 0.74 -15.80 19.54
CA LEU A 145 0.63 -16.84 18.52
C LEU A 145 1.70 -17.91 18.68
N GLN A 146 2.95 -17.54 18.96
CA GLN A 146 4.04 -18.50 19.16
C GLN A 146 3.88 -19.34 20.46
N GLY A 147 3.09 -18.88 21.42
CA GLY A 147 2.72 -19.65 22.58
C GLY A 147 1.84 -20.85 22.27
N TYR A 148 1.12 -20.82 21.15
CA TYR A 148 0.22 -21.93 20.71
C TYR A 148 0.70 -22.60 19.43
N PHE A 149 1.44 -21.87 18.58
CA PHE A 149 1.92 -22.34 17.28
C PHE A 149 3.44 -22.20 17.21
N ASN A 150 4.09 -23.14 16.56
CA ASN A 150 5.50 -22.98 16.24
C ASN A 150 5.72 -21.79 15.30
N PRO A 151 6.94 -21.24 15.15
CA PRO A 151 7.22 -20.11 14.26
C PRO A 151 6.66 -20.29 12.85
N VAL A 152 6.76 -21.48 12.26
CA VAL A 152 6.23 -21.80 10.94
C VAL A 152 4.70 -21.66 10.90
N GLY A 153 4.00 -22.19 11.88
CA GLY A 153 2.53 -22.08 12.00
C GLY A 153 2.10 -20.62 12.19
N THR A 154 2.84 -19.86 13.01
CA THR A 154 2.62 -18.42 13.19
C THR A 154 2.74 -17.65 11.87
N PHE A 155 3.77 -17.91 11.06
CA PHE A 155 3.93 -17.28 9.74
C PHE A 155 2.77 -17.59 8.81
N ILE A 156 2.33 -18.85 8.74
CA ILE A 156 1.19 -19.24 7.90
C ILE A 156 -0.07 -18.47 8.33
N LEU A 157 -0.34 -18.42 9.64
CA LEU A 157 -1.50 -17.68 10.16
C LEU A 157 -1.44 -16.18 9.86
N LEU A 158 -0.27 -15.56 10.03
CA LEU A 158 -0.08 -14.13 9.73
C LEU A 158 -0.25 -13.83 8.25
N ILE A 159 0.24 -14.70 7.35
CA ILE A 159 0.04 -14.53 5.90
C ILE A 159 -1.46 -14.65 5.56
N VAL A 160 -2.15 -15.66 6.08
CA VAL A 160 -3.59 -15.82 5.86
C VAL A 160 -4.35 -14.62 6.40
N TRP A 161 -4.03 -14.16 7.63
CA TRP A 161 -4.63 -12.97 8.20
C TRP A 161 -4.42 -11.73 7.33
N MET A 162 -3.19 -11.50 6.86
CA MET A 162 -2.86 -10.39 5.97
C MET A 162 -3.66 -10.45 4.67
N MET A 163 -3.78 -11.64 4.06
CA MET A 163 -4.59 -11.81 2.84
C MET A 163 -6.06 -11.47 3.08
N VAL A 164 -6.64 -11.97 4.17
CA VAL A 164 -8.03 -11.67 4.54
C VAL A 164 -8.22 -10.17 4.79
N ALA A 165 -7.30 -9.54 5.53
CA ALA A 165 -7.34 -8.10 5.81
C ALA A 165 -7.25 -7.25 4.53
N LEU A 166 -6.44 -7.68 3.55
CA LEU A 166 -6.36 -7.04 2.24
C LEU A 166 -7.69 -7.11 1.49
N PHE A 167 -8.40 -8.24 1.52
CA PHE A 167 -9.71 -8.36 0.89
C PHE A 167 -10.74 -7.38 1.47
N PHE A 168 -10.70 -7.14 2.78
CA PHE A 168 -11.59 -6.18 3.42
C PHE A 168 -11.18 -4.72 3.17
N THR A 169 -9.88 -4.44 3.08
CA THR A 169 -9.34 -3.08 2.90
C THR A 169 -9.52 -2.58 1.48
N VAL A 170 -9.19 -3.44 0.52
CA VAL A 170 -9.31 -3.16 -0.90
C VAL A 170 -10.60 -3.86 -1.35
N GLU A 171 -11.52 -3.15 -2.03
CA GLU A 171 -12.64 -3.81 -2.73
C GLU A 171 -12.08 -4.65 -3.88
N PHE A 172 -11.34 -5.68 -3.54
CA PHE A 172 -10.70 -6.57 -4.47
C PHE A 172 -11.71 -7.64 -4.88
N SER A 173 -12.42 -7.40 -5.96
CA SER A 173 -13.08 -8.49 -6.64
C SER A 173 -11.99 -9.33 -7.33
N LEU A 174 -11.69 -10.49 -6.77
CA LEU A 174 -10.79 -11.48 -7.42
C LEU A 174 -11.22 -11.73 -8.87
N VAL A 175 -12.52 -11.69 -9.12
CA VAL A 175 -13.11 -11.82 -10.46
C VAL A 175 -12.63 -10.68 -11.37
N SER A 176 -12.67 -9.42 -10.92
CA SER A 176 -12.19 -8.28 -11.73
C SER A 176 -10.67 -8.24 -11.88
N ALA A 177 -9.92 -8.77 -10.92
CA ALA A 177 -8.46 -8.87 -11.03
C ALA A 177 -8.05 -9.96 -12.01
N THR A 178 -8.68 -11.13 -11.95
CA THR A 178 -8.44 -12.21 -12.91
C THR A 178 -8.88 -11.83 -14.32
N GLU A 179 -9.99 -11.10 -14.48
CA GLU A 179 -10.43 -10.59 -15.78
C GLU A 179 -9.45 -9.57 -16.36
N ARG A 180 -8.99 -8.60 -15.57
CA ARG A 180 -7.98 -7.62 -16.02
C ARG A 180 -6.64 -8.28 -16.34
N PHE A 181 -6.19 -9.23 -15.52
CA PHE A 181 -4.97 -9.97 -15.74
C PHE A 181 -5.09 -10.84 -17.00
N SER A 182 -6.20 -11.57 -17.18
CA SER A 182 -6.43 -12.39 -18.38
C SER A 182 -6.53 -11.54 -19.65
N GLN A 183 -7.18 -10.37 -19.58
CA GLN A 183 -7.22 -9.42 -20.71
C GLN A 183 -5.83 -8.88 -21.05
N SER A 184 -5.02 -8.49 -20.05
CA SER A 184 -3.66 -8.01 -20.28
C SER A 184 -2.76 -9.09 -20.88
N VAL A 185 -2.87 -10.33 -20.41
CA VAL A 185 -2.14 -11.48 -20.96
C VAL A 185 -2.60 -11.79 -22.38
N ARG A 186 -3.92 -11.79 -22.66
CA ARG A 186 -4.46 -12.02 -24.01
C ARG A 186 -4.01 -10.95 -24.99
N ILE A 187 -4.03 -9.66 -24.59
CA ILE A 187 -3.57 -8.55 -25.44
C ILE A 187 -2.06 -8.68 -25.70
N GLY A 188 -1.27 -8.99 -24.68
CA GLY A 188 0.16 -9.21 -24.82
C GLY A 188 0.50 -10.40 -25.72
N LEU A 189 -0.21 -11.53 -25.56
CA LEU A 189 -0.02 -12.73 -26.40
C LEU A 189 -0.45 -12.48 -27.85
N SER A 190 -1.59 -11.82 -28.08
CA SER A 190 -2.06 -11.51 -29.42
C SER A 190 -1.14 -10.55 -30.17
N ALA A 191 -0.60 -9.54 -29.46
CA ALA A 191 0.38 -8.63 -30.03
C ALA A 191 1.72 -9.31 -30.34
N ALA A 192 2.19 -10.21 -29.47
CA ALA A 192 3.38 -11.02 -29.73
C ALA A 192 3.17 -11.97 -30.89
N TRP A 193 2.02 -12.66 -30.95
CA TRP A 193 1.65 -13.54 -32.03
C TRP A 193 1.55 -12.80 -33.36
N GLY A 194 0.92 -11.61 -33.38
CA GLY A 194 0.86 -10.78 -34.58
C GLY A 194 2.24 -10.37 -35.10
N ARG A 195 3.20 -10.07 -34.24
CA ARG A 195 4.60 -9.77 -34.64
C ARG A 195 5.32 -11.00 -35.21
N ILE A 196 5.13 -12.15 -34.60
CA ILE A 196 5.73 -13.40 -35.10
C ILE A 196 5.18 -13.74 -36.46
N VAL A 197 3.86 -13.68 -36.64
CA VAL A 197 3.20 -13.99 -37.95
C VAL A 197 3.64 -13.00 -39.03
N SER A 198 3.69 -11.68 -38.72
CA SER A 198 4.15 -10.67 -39.69
C SER A 198 5.64 -10.82 -40.05
N PHE A 199 6.47 -11.22 -39.09
CA PHE A 199 7.89 -11.53 -39.35
C PHE A 199 8.04 -12.76 -40.24
N CYS A 200 7.33 -13.84 -39.94
CA CYS A 200 7.36 -15.06 -40.74
C CYS A 200 6.79 -14.84 -42.15
N SER A 201 5.70 -14.09 -42.30
CA SER A 201 5.12 -13.78 -43.62
C SER A 201 6.04 -12.86 -44.45
N GLY A 202 6.67 -11.87 -43.84
CA GLY A 202 7.65 -11.01 -44.49
C GLY A 202 8.90 -11.78 -44.93
N TRP A 203 9.35 -12.76 -44.16
CA TRP A 203 10.47 -13.61 -44.52
C TRP A 203 10.08 -14.57 -45.67
N TRP A 204 8.87 -15.16 -45.60
CA TRP A 204 8.35 -16.04 -46.65
C TRP A 204 8.17 -15.33 -48.01
N THR A 205 7.68 -14.09 -48.01
CA THR A 205 7.56 -13.27 -49.25
C THR A 205 8.92 -12.96 -49.86
N ARG A 206 9.94 -12.62 -49.04
CA ARG A 206 11.32 -12.41 -49.55
C ARG A 206 11.90 -13.64 -50.21
N LEU A 207 11.75 -14.83 -49.60
CA LEU A 207 12.22 -16.08 -50.20
C LEU A 207 11.51 -16.43 -51.52
N LYS A 208 10.23 -16.05 -51.64
CA LYS A 208 9.46 -16.32 -52.87
C LYS A 208 9.84 -15.34 -54.00
N THR A 209 10.19 -14.08 -53.68
CA THR A 209 10.63 -13.06 -54.66
C THR A 209 12.03 -13.38 -55.18
N GLU A 210 12.92 -13.94 -54.34
CA GLU A 210 14.26 -14.31 -54.71
C GLU A 210 14.27 -15.54 -55.64
N LYS A 211 13.26 -16.42 -55.52
CA LYS A 211 13.13 -17.64 -56.34
C LYS A 211 12.49 -17.39 -57.72
N ASN A 212 11.78 -16.25 -57.90
CA ASN A 212 11.16 -15.86 -59.17
C ASN A 212 11.40 -14.32 -59.36
N PRO A 213 12.54 -13.92 -59.91
CA PRO A 213 12.76 -12.51 -60.20
C PRO A 213 11.78 -12.03 -61.29
N PRO A 214 11.29 -10.77 -61.21
CA PRO A 214 10.41 -10.23 -62.24
C PRO A 214 11.12 -10.22 -63.60
N PRO A 215 10.38 -10.40 -64.73
CA PRO A 215 10.97 -10.39 -66.08
C PRO A 215 11.63 -9.03 -66.32
N VAL A 216 12.88 -9.08 -66.77
CA VAL A 216 13.62 -7.90 -67.23
C VAL A 216 12.90 -7.39 -68.48
N ILE A 217 12.27 -6.20 -68.38
CA ILE A 217 11.74 -5.51 -69.55
C ILE A 217 12.94 -4.88 -70.25
N GLU A 218 13.41 -5.47 -71.29
CA GLU A 218 14.37 -4.89 -72.21
C GLU A 218 13.64 -3.82 -73.00
N ASP A 219 13.89 -2.53 -72.67
CA ASP A 219 13.42 -1.42 -73.44
C ASP A 219 14.21 -1.38 -74.77
N ALA A 220 13.47 -1.56 -75.90
CA ALA A 220 13.97 -1.40 -77.25
C ALA A 220 13.75 0.03 -77.74
#